data_f6c3380e8758a7a038f3b33621e93823
#
_entry.id   f6c3380e8758a7a038f3b33621e93823
#
_cell.length_a   1.000
_cell.length_b   1.000
_cell.length_c   1.000
_cell.angle_alpha   90.00
_cell.angle_beta   90.00
_cell.angle_gamma   90.00
#
_symmetry.space_group_name_H-M   'P 1'
#
loop_
_entity.id
_entity.type
_entity.pdbx_description
1 polymer ?
#
loop_
_entity_poly.entity_id
_entity_poly.type
_entity_poly.pdbx_seq_one_letter_code
_entity_poly.pdbx_strand_id
1 'polypeptide(L)'
;MSTVRLEAVKRETGPQIPMQPASTDIWDKKYRLKTKQGVAVDADIDGTYQRVARALAEAEATPEKQKYWNERFLWALRRGAIPAGRITSNAGALAHKPATSTINCTVSGTIGDSMDGILQKVHEAGLTLKAGCGIGYEFSTLRPRGAFVAGAGAYTSGPMSFMDIYDKMCFTVSSAGGRRGAQMGTFDVSHPDVRDFIRAKREDGRLRQFNLSLLVTDGFMQAVETDADWPLVFPLSLKEEGDVDLADAEQVIWREWPQTEGYVVRDDGLVACRVYGKVRARHLWDMIMVSTYDYAEPGFILIDKVNEMNNNWWCENIRATNPCGEQPLPPYGACLLGSVNLTTFVREPFTERARFDWEEYKEVVRVFTRMLDNVVEVNGLPLEEQRNEIMRKRRHGMGFLGLGSTVTMLKMKYGSKESCEFTEAIARDMAVAGWETGLALAQEKGPAPIMEERFTITREMLRKRPEMAKDGWKIGQEIEGKVLHARYSRYMQKVATVAPELVEQLAETGARFTHHSSIAPTGTISLSLANNASNGIEPSF
;
A
#
# COMPACT_ATOMS: atom_id res chain seq x y z
N MET A 1 2.41 39.27 -8.85
CA MET A 1 3.48 38.34 -9.24
C MET A 1 4.74 38.71 -8.47
N SER A 2 4.92 38.09 -7.33
CA SER A 2 6.12 38.33 -6.48
C SER A 2 7.11 37.21 -6.81
N THR A 3 8.16 37.56 -7.51
CA THR A 3 9.33 36.71 -7.74
C THR A 3 10.10 36.63 -6.42
N VAL A 4 9.89 35.55 -5.67
CA VAL A 4 10.76 35.23 -4.53
C VAL A 4 12.10 34.81 -5.10
N ARG A 5 13.09 35.70 -5.03
CA ARG A 5 14.51 35.37 -5.22
C ARG A 5 14.91 34.41 -4.09
N LEU A 6 15.15 33.16 -4.43
CA LEU A 6 15.81 32.21 -3.55
C LEU A 6 17.29 32.60 -3.45
N GLU A 7 17.66 33.34 -2.43
CA GLU A 7 19.05 33.41 -2.02
C GLU A 7 19.51 32.03 -1.57
N ALA A 8 20.58 31.53 -2.15
CA ALA A 8 21.21 30.29 -1.72
C ALA A 8 21.67 30.46 -0.28
N VAL A 9 20.91 29.87 0.66
CA VAL A 9 21.33 29.78 2.05
C VAL A 9 22.65 29.01 2.06
N LYS A 10 23.76 29.71 2.36
CA LYS A 10 25.06 29.07 2.59
C LYS A 10 24.86 28.06 3.73
N ARG A 11 25.01 26.78 3.42
CA ARG A 11 25.09 25.74 4.43
C ARG A 11 26.23 26.07 5.38
N GLU A 12 25.95 26.16 6.66
CA GLU A 12 26.95 25.81 7.66
C GLU A 12 27.19 24.31 7.50
N THR A 13 28.28 23.96 6.85
CA THR A 13 28.73 22.58 6.69
C THR A 13 29.21 22.10 8.05
N GLY A 14 28.30 21.56 8.85
CA GLY A 14 28.67 20.66 9.93
C GLY A 14 29.45 19.47 9.33
N PRO A 15 30.26 18.75 10.12
CA PRO A 15 31.06 17.66 9.61
C PRO A 15 30.13 16.65 8.91
N GLN A 16 30.34 16.45 7.59
CA GLN A 16 29.60 15.44 6.85
C GLN A 16 29.97 14.07 7.40
N ILE A 17 29.00 13.34 7.89
CA ILE A 17 29.20 11.95 8.30
C ILE A 17 29.48 11.14 7.03
N PRO A 18 30.67 10.53 6.89
CA PRO A 18 31.01 9.77 5.69
C PRO A 18 30.09 8.53 5.58
N MET A 19 29.84 8.13 4.33
CA MET A 19 29.10 6.88 4.09
C MET A 19 29.88 5.69 4.64
N GLN A 20 29.19 4.84 5.38
CA GLN A 20 29.75 3.59 5.88
C GLN A 20 30.11 2.65 4.72
N PRO A 21 31.20 1.88 4.81
CA PRO A 21 31.59 0.93 3.77
C PRO A 21 30.47 -0.07 3.42
N ALA A 22 29.73 -0.57 4.41
CA ALA A 22 28.60 -1.47 4.21
C ALA A 22 27.46 -0.80 3.41
N SER A 23 27.19 0.47 3.68
CA SER A 23 26.16 1.25 2.96
C SER A 23 26.54 1.45 1.50
N THR A 24 27.79 1.76 1.23
CA THR A 24 28.32 1.90 -0.13
C THR A 24 28.29 0.58 -0.88
N ASP A 25 28.65 -0.53 -0.26
CA ASP A 25 28.59 -1.88 -0.85
C ASP A 25 27.17 -2.29 -1.23
N ILE A 26 26.20 -2.03 -0.36
CA ILE A 26 24.78 -2.31 -0.64
C ILE A 26 24.28 -1.45 -1.80
N TRP A 27 24.63 -0.15 -1.82
CA TRP A 27 24.28 0.72 -2.95
C TRP A 27 24.88 0.20 -4.25
N ASP A 28 26.16 -0.13 -4.30
CA ASP A 28 26.84 -0.64 -5.50
C ASP A 28 26.20 -1.92 -6.04
N LYS A 29 25.81 -2.84 -5.14
CA LYS A 29 25.19 -4.11 -5.51
C LYS A 29 23.71 -4.01 -5.91
N LYS A 30 22.95 -3.08 -5.30
CA LYS A 30 21.48 -3.05 -5.44
C LYS A 30 20.96 -1.91 -6.31
N TYR A 31 21.59 -0.75 -6.30
CA TYR A 31 21.01 0.47 -6.87
C TYR A 31 21.84 1.12 -7.98
N ARG A 32 23.16 0.93 -7.95
CA ARG A 32 24.05 1.45 -8.98
C ARG A 32 23.70 0.87 -10.34
N LEU A 33 23.40 1.72 -11.31
CA LEU A 33 23.16 1.28 -12.69
C LEU A 33 24.46 0.85 -13.35
N LYS A 34 24.43 -0.35 -13.93
CA LYS A 34 25.55 -0.96 -14.68
C LYS A 34 25.06 -1.47 -16.04
N THR A 35 25.95 -1.47 -17.03
CA THR A 35 25.69 -2.12 -18.32
C THR A 35 25.61 -3.64 -18.17
N LYS A 36 25.21 -4.35 -19.23
CA LYS A 36 25.21 -5.83 -19.27
C LYS A 36 26.60 -6.43 -19.03
N GLN A 37 27.66 -5.69 -19.34
CA GLN A 37 29.05 -6.08 -19.12
C GLN A 37 29.56 -5.72 -17.72
N GLY A 38 28.72 -5.17 -16.86
CA GLY A 38 29.08 -4.78 -15.49
C GLY A 38 29.77 -3.44 -15.36
N VAL A 39 29.88 -2.66 -16.45
CA VAL A 39 30.48 -1.32 -16.41
C VAL A 39 29.51 -0.35 -15.73
N ALA A 40 30.00 0.43 -14.78
CA ALA A 40 29.19 1.39 -14.04
C ALA A 40 28.70 2.52 -14.97
N VAL A 41 27.39 2.77 -14.96
CA VAL A 41 26.76 3.95 -15.57
C VAL A 41 26.70 5.08 -14.55
N ASP A 42 26.26 4.78 -13.34
CA ASP A 42 26.32 5.73 -12.22
C ASP A 42 27.77 5.74 -11.67
N ALA A 43 28.45 6.88 -11.71
CA ALA A 43 29.82 7.01 -11.22
C ALA A 43 29.89 6.75 -9.70
N ASP A 44 28.96 7.36 -8.96
CA ASP A 44 28.81 7.31 -7.51
C ASP A 44 27.34 7.44 -7.10
N ILE A 45 27.06 7.58 -5.81
CA ILE A 45 25.70 7.74 -5.27
C ILE A 45 25.06 9.03 -5.83
N ASP A 46 25.80 10.11 -5.97
CA ASP A 46 25.27 11.35 -6.54
C ASP A 46 24.91 11.17 -8.01
N GLY A 47 25.66 10.38 -8.75
CA GLY A 47 25.32 9.97 -10.13
C GLY A 47 23.99 9.22 -10.22
N THR A 48 23.70 8.36 -9.23
CA THR A 48 22.38 7.73 -9.09
C THR A 48 21.29 8.79 -8.87
N TYR A 49 21.52 9.75 -7.97
CA TYR A 49 20.56 10.84 -7.74
C TYR A 49 20.31 11.68 -8.99
N GLN A 50 21.37 12.03 -9.72
CA GLN A 50 21.24 12.79 -10.97
C GLN A 50 20.43 12.04 -12.03
N ARG A 51 20.65 10.74 -12.20
CA ARG A 51 19.89 9.89 -13.12
C ARG A 51 18.40 9.85 -12.75
N VAL A 52 18.08 9.59 -11.48
CA VAL A 52 16.70 9.51 -10.98
C VAL A 52 16.00 10.86 -11.12
N ALA A 53 16.64 11.95 -10.69
CA ALA A 53 16.06 13.29 -10.79
C ALA A 53 15.73 13.67 -12.23
N ARG A 54 16.64 13.44 -13.16
CA ARG A 54 16.44 13.72 -14.58
C ARG A 54 15.29 12.88 -15.16
N ALA A 55 15.28 11.57 -14.90
CA ALA A 55 14.26 10.68 -15.44
C ALA A 55 12.84 11.04 -14.95
N LEU A 56 12.70 11.42 -13.69
CA LEU A 56 11.39 11.83 -13.15
C LEU A 56 10.99 13.24 -13.60
N ALA A 57 11.95 14.14 -13.84
CA ALA A 57 11.67 15.46 -14.36
C ALA A 57 11.24 15.46 -15.84
N GLU A 58 11.60 14.42 -16.60
CA GLU A 58 11.16 14.25 -18.00
C GLU A 58 9.63 14.12 -18.14
N ALA A 59 8.91 13.78 -17.07
CA ALA A 59 7.45 13.76 -17.03
C ALA A 59 6.82 15.18 -16.98
N GLU A 60 7.61 16.23 -16.81
CA GLU A 60 7.13 17.62 -16.85
C GLU A 60 6.83 18.09 -18.28
N ALA A 61 5.84 18.98 -18.41
CA ALA A 61 5.23 19.31 -19.69
C ALA A 61 6.14 20.10 -20.67
N THR A 62 7.11 20.86 -20.18
CA THR A 62 7.98 21.71 -21.02
C THR A 62 9.45 21.54 -20.66
N PRO A 63 10.41 21.81 -21.60
CA PRO A 63 11.82 21.74 -21.32
C PRO A 63 12.26 22.64 -20.14
N GLU A 64 11.66 23.81 -19.98
CA GLU A 64 11.96 24.73 -18.88
C GLU A 64 11.52 24.13 -17.53
N LYS A 65 10.33 23.53 -17.47
CA LYS A 65 9.85 22.82 -16.28
C LYS A 65 10.68 21.58 -16.00
N GLN A 66 11.07 20.83 -17.01
CA GLN A 66 11.94 19.65 -16.87
C GLN A 66 13.28 20.05 -16.25
N LYS A 67 13.90 21.13 -16.72
CA LYS A 67 15.15 21.65 -16.16
C LYS A 67 14.97 22.10 -14.70
N TYR A 68 13.95 22.90 -14.43
CA TYR A 68 13.65 23.41 -13.09
C TYR A 68 13.42 22.28 -12.10
N TRP A 69 12.57 21.32 -12.46
CA TRP A 69 12.23 20.21 -11.55
C TRP A 69 13.36 19.19 -11.44
N ASN A 70 14.18 19.00 -12.44
CA ASN A 70 15.40 18.22 -12.30
C ASN A 70 16.31 18.78 -11.19
N GLU A 71 16.52 20.08 -11.17
CA GLU A 71 17.31 20.74 -10.12
C GLU A 71 16.65 20.59 -8.74
N ARG A 72 15.33 20.76 -8.65
CA ARG A 72 14.57 20.63 -7.41
C ARG A 72 14.54 19.17 -6.90
N PHE A 73 14.36 18.21 -7.78
CA PHE A 73 14.38 16.78 -7.40
C PHE A 73 15.77 16.37 -6.92
N LEU A 74 16.82 16.81 -7.60
CA LEU A 74 18.19 16.56 -7.16
C LEU A 74 18.47 17.19 -5.78
N TRP A 75 17.99 18.40 -5.57
CA TRP A 75 18.06 19.07 -4.26
C TRP A 75 17.40 18.22 -3.16
N ALA A 76 16.20 17.69 -3.39
CA ALA A 76 15.48 16.86 -2.41
C ALA A 76 16.17 15.51 -2.17
N LEU A 77 16.65 14.83 -3.22
CA LEU A 77 17.39 13.58 -3.11
C LEU A 77 18.65 13.72 -2.26
N ARG A 78 19.39 14.81 -2.44
CA ARG A 78 20.58 15.13 -1.63
C ARG A 78 20.24 15.49 -0.18
N ARG A 79 18.96 15.71 0.15
CA ARG A 79 18.46 16.13 1.47
C ARG A 79 17.55 15.12 2.13
N GLY A 80 17.66 13.86 1.77
CA GLY A 80 17.01 12.76 2.46
C GLY A 80 15.69 12.30 1.85
N ALA A 81 15.28 12.79 0.69
CA ALA A 81 14.23 12.14 -0.09
C ALA A 81 14.79 10.85 -0.70
N ILE A 82 14.31 9.69 -0.27
CA ILE A 82 14.79 8.39 -0.75
C ILE A 82 13.63 7.67 -1.44
N PRO A 83 13.58 7.69 -2.79
CA PRO A 83 12.63 6.86 -3.52
C PRO A 83 12.83 5.39 -3.22
N ALA A 84 11.77 4.61 -3.30
CA ALA A 84 11.84 3.17 -3.10
C ALA A 84 12.87 2.51 -4.05
N GLY A 85 13.36 1.35 -3.65
CA GLY A 85 14.45 0.68 -4.35
C GLY A 85 14.21 0.47 -5.85
N ARG A 86 12.97 0.25 -6.27
CA ARG A 86 12.62 0.09 -7.70
C ARG A 86 12.71 1.40 -8.47
N ILE A 87 12.32 2.50 -7.88
CA ILE A 87 12.49 3.82 -8.49
C ILE A 87 13.97 4.13 -8.62
N THR A 88 14.73 3.98 -7.54
CA THR A 88 16.17 4.25 -7.51
C THR A 88 16.95 3.37 -8.50
N SER A 89 16.57 2.09 -8.64
CA SER A 89 17.25 1.16 -9.58
C SER A 89 16.86 1.34 -11.03
N ASN A 90 15.61 1.75 -11.32
CA ASN A 90 15.02 1.60 -12.65
C ASN A 90 14.65 2.93 -13.32
N ALA A 91 14.45 4.01 -12.57
CA ALA A 91 14.21 5.32 -13.19
C ALA A 91 15.43 5.76 -14.03
N GLY A 92 15.19 6.08 -15.30
CA GLY A 92 16.23 6.43 -16.26
C GLY A 92 17.12 5.26 -16.72
N ALA A 93 16.69 4.02 -16.48
CA ALA A 93 17.47 2.81 -16.80
C ALA A 93 16.98 2.06 -18.05
N LEU A 94 16.00 2.57 -18.79
CA LEU A 94 15.34 1.87 -19.90
C LEU A 94 16.30 1.38 -20.99
N ALA A 95 17.39 2.11 -21.27
CA ALA A 95 18.41 1.69 -22.24
C ALA A 95 19.12 0.37 -21.82
N HIS A 96 19.14 0.06 -20.53
CA HIS A 96 19.82 -1.10 -19.97
C HIS A 96 18.84 -2.13 -19.40
N LYS A 97 17.62 -1.73 -19.01
CA LYS A 97 16.59 -2.53 -18.37
C LYS A 97 15.21 -2.23 -18.95
N PRO A 98 14.92 -2.61 -20.21
CA PRO A 98 13.73 -2.14 -20.93
C PRO A 98 12.40 -2.69 -20.42
N ALA A 99 12.39 -3.79 -19.68
CA ALA A 99 11.18 -4.47 -19.22
C ALA A 99 11.04 -4.47 -17.69
N THR A 100 11.46 -3.38 -17.03
CA THR A 100 11.35 -3.23 -15.58
C THR A 100 10.35 -2.15 -15.19
N SER A 101 9.73 -2.32 -14.00
CA SER A 101 8.84 -1.34 -13.40
C SER A 101 9.56 -0.52 -12.34
N THR A 102 9.11 0.72 -12.13
CA THR A 102 9.48 1.57 -11.00
C THR A 102 8.61 1.29 -9.76
N ILE A 103 7.58 0.44 -9.89
CA ILE A 103 6.64 0.11 -8.84
C ILE A 103 7.16 -1.06 -8.00
N ASN A 104 7.08 -0.93 -6.67
CA ASN A 104 7.44 -1.98 -5.74
C ASN A 104 6.31 -2.97 -5.45
N CYS A 105 5.09 -2.45 -5.32
CA CYS A 105 4.00 -3.13 -4.63
C CYS A 105 2.74 -3.12 -5.47
N THR A 106 2.10 -4.29 -5.58
CA THR A 106 0.85 -4.49 -6.29
C THR A 106 -0.06 -5.45 -5.52
N VAL A 107 -1.33 -5.45 -5.89
CA VAL A 107 -2.31 -6.47 -5.50
C VAL A 107 -2.94 -7.03 -6.77
N SER A 108 -3.15 -8.33 -6.80
CA SER A 108 -3.79 -9.06 -7.89
C SER A 108 -5.23 -8.60 -8.11
N GLY A 109 -5.73 -8.73 -9.32
CA GLY A 109 -7.17 -8.81 -9.54
C GLY A 109 -7.78 -9.93 -8.68
N THR A 110 -9.07 -9.81 -8.37
CA THR A 110 -9.79 -10.81 -7.57
C THR A 110 -9.74 -12.18 -8.26
N ILE A 111 -9.38 -13.23 -7.52
CA ILE A 111 -9.31 -14.58 -8.05
C ILE A 111 -10.73 -15.14 -8.17
N GLY A 112 -11.18 -15.38 -9.40
CA GLY A 112 -12.46 -16.03 -9.65
C GLY A 112 -12.45 -17.48 -9.19
N ASP A 113 -13.57 -17.94 -8.64
CA ASP A 113 -13.73 -19.32 -8.14
C ASP A 113 -13.96 -20.33 -9.30
N SER A 114 -12.98 -20.39 -10.20
CA SER A 114 -12.95 -21.28 -11.35
C SER A 114 -11.51 -21.59 -11.74
N MET A 115 -11.28 -22.69 -12.46
CA MET A 115 -9.93 -23.03 -12.95
C MET A 115 -9.37 -21.93 -13.87
N ASP A 116 -10.18 -21.38 -14.76
CA ASP A 116 -9.77 -20.27 -15.63
C ASP A 116 -9.39 -19.03 -14.82
N GLY A 117 -10.21 -18.65 -13.85
CA GLY A 117 -9.93 -17.50 -12.97
C GLY A 117 -8.64 -17.68 -12.17
N ILE A 118 -8.41 -18.88 -11.62
CA ILE A 118 -7.20 -19.21 -10.86
C ILE A 118 -5.96 -19.11 -11.76
N LEU A 119 -5.97 -19.78 -12.93
CA LEU A 119 -4.82 -19.83 -13.82
C LEU A 119 -4.54 -18.51 -14.52
N GLN A 120 -5.57 -17.72 -14.83
CA GLN A 120 -5.41 -16.36 -15.35
C GLN A 120 -4.63 -15.49 -14.36
N LYS A 121 -4.95 -15.56 -13.06
CA LYS A 121 -4.24 -14.79 -12.04
C LYS A 121 -2.82 -15.30 -11.80
N VAL A 122 -2.55 -16.58 -11.98
CA VAL A 122 -1.15 -17.12 -12.02
C VAL A 122 -0.37 -16.48 -13.16
N HIS A 123 -0.95 -16.41 -14.36
CA HIS A 123 -0.31 -15.79 -15.52
C HIS A 123 0.00 -14.31 -15.28
N GLU A 124 -0.99 -13.54 -14.86
CA GLU A 124 -0.83 -12.10 -14.55
C GLU A 124 0.22 -11.87 -13.47
N ALA A 125 0.22 -12.70 -12.42
CA ALA A 125 1.21 -12.64 -11.34
C ALA A 125 2.63 -12.93 -11.82
N GLY A 126 2.80 -13.91 -12.71
CA GLY A 126 4.10 -14.23 -13.32
C GLY A 126 4.68 -13.04 -14.08
N LEU A 127 3.87 -12.33 -14.86
CA LEU A 127 4.30 -11.10 -15.56
C LEU A 127 4.66 -9.98 -14.58
N THR A 128 3.87 -9.80 -13.53
CA THR A 128 4.07 -8.78 -12.50
C THR A 128 5.38 -9.02 -11.73
N LEU A 129 5.62 -10.25 -11.28
CA LEU A 129 6.85 -10.65 -10.60
C LEU A 129 8.08 -10.51 -11.51
N LYS A 130 7.96 -10.87 -12.80
CA LYS A 130 9.02 -10.68 -13.78
C LYS A 130 9.40 -9.22 -13.97
N ALA A 131 8.44 -8.30 -13.93
CA ALA A 131 8.70 -6.86 -13.98
C ALA A 131 9.34 -6.32 -12.69
N GLY A 132 9.42 -7.12 -11.64
CA GLY A 132 10.07 -6.80 -10.37
C GLY A 132 9.14 -6.30 -9.27
N CYS A 133 7.82 -6.37 -9.47
CA CYS A 133 6.84 -5.97 -8.46
C CYS A 133 6.50 -7.13 -7.53
N GLY A 134 6.38 -6.85 -6.23
CA GLY A 134 5.75 -7.75 -5.28
C GLY A 134 4.23 -7.75 -5.49
N ILE A 135 3.55 -8.84 -5.13
CA ILE A 135 2.11 -9.00 -5.36
C ILE A 135 1.42 -9.68 -4.17
N GLY A 136 0.23 -9.18 -3.83
CA GLY A 136 -0.64 -9.79 -2.84
C GLY A 136 -1.94 -10.30 -3.47
N TYR A 137 -2.53 -11.32 -2.83
CA TYR A 137 -3.76 -11.97 -3.29
C TYR A 137 -4.67 -12.28 -2.11
N GLU A 138 -5.99 -12.32 -2.35
CA GLU A 138 -6.94 -12.99 -1.46
C GLU A 138 -7.25 -14.39 -2.01
N PHE A 139 -7.10 -15.42 -1.18
CA PHE A 139 -7.43 -16.80 -1.55
C PHE A 139 -8.74 -17.29 -0.97
N SER A 140 -9.37 -16.56 -0.06
CA SER A 140 -10.66 -16.92 0.53
C SER A 140 -11.85 -16.71 -0.42
N THR A 141 -11.62 -16.24 -1.64
CA THR A 141 -12.61 -16.23 -2.72
C THR A 141 -12.83 -17.60 -3.38
N LEU A 142 -11.95 -18.55 -3.07
CA LEU A 142 -12.04 -19.92 -3.58
C LEU A 142 -12.90 -20.78 -2.64
N ARG A 143 -13.76 -21.62 -3.22
CA ARG A 143 -14.64 -22.53 -2.46
C ARG A 143 -13.84 -23.44 -1.53
N PRO A 144 -14.42 -23.82 -0.38
CA PRO A 144 -13.73 -24.62 0.62
C PRO A 144 -13.44 -26.04 0.11
N ARG A 145 -12.41 -26.65 0.69
CA ARG A 145 -12.07 -28.06 0.45
C ARG A 145 -13.30 -28.96 0.62
N GLY A 146 -13.48 -29.89 -0.30
CA GLY A 146 -14.61 -30.80 -0.30
C GLY A 146 -15.89 -30.23 -0.91
N ALA A 147 -15.92 -28.98 -1.36
CA ALA A 147 -17.04 -28.44 -2.12
C ALA A 147 -17.14 -29.09 -3.50
N PHE A 148 -18.37 -29.32 -3.97
CA PHE A 148 -18.63 -29.99 -5.24
C PHE A 148 -18.31 -29.08 -6.44
N VAL A 149 -17.64 -29.64 -7.44
CA VAL A 149 -17.31 -28.99 -8.71
C VAL A 149 -18.17 -29.60 -9.81
N ALA A 150 -19.26 -28.95 -10.16
CA ALA A 150 -20.26 -29.47 -11.11
C ALA A 150 -19.66 -29.82 -12.48
N GLY A 151 -18.73 -29.00 -13.01
CA GLY A 151 -18.08 -29.25 -14.29
C GLY A 151 -17.14 -30.46 -14.33
N ALA A 152 -16.61 -30.85 -13.17
CA ALA A 152 -15.69 -31.98 -13.05
C ALA A 152 -16.36 -33.24 -12.47
N GLY A 153 -17.57 -33.11 -11.91
CA GLY A 153 -18.25 -34.21 -11.20
C GLY A 153 -17.46 -34.71 -9.97
N ALA A 154 -16.67 -33.84 -9.35
CA ALA A 154 -15.73 -34.18 -8.27
C ALA A 154 -15.71 -33.08 -7.20
N TYR A 155 -14.90 -33.27 -6.16
CA TYR A 155 -14.76 -32.36 -5.04
C TYR A 155 -13.41 -31.60 -5.13
N THR A 156 -13.41 -30.30 -4.81
CA THR A 156 -12.20 -29.49 -4.85
C THR A 156 -11.23 -29.84 -3.72
N SER A 157 -9.92 -29.68 -3.99
CA SER A 157 -8.86 -29.78 -2.98
C SER A 157 -8.75 -28.56 -2.08
N GLY A 158 -9.43 -27.46 -2.43
CA GLY A 158 -9.50 -26.23 -1.65
C GLY A 158 -8.40 -25.22 -1.94
N PRO A 159 -8.48 -24.02 -1.31
CA PRO A 159 -7.59 -22.90 -1.57
C PRO A 159 -6.10 -23.19 -1.35
N MET A 160 -5.76 -23.97 -0.33
CA MET A 160 -4.36 -24.27 0.01
C MET A 160 -3.60 -24.96 -1.14
N SER A 161 -4.27 -25.88 -1.85
CA SER A 161 -3.67 -26.56 -3.00
C SER A 161 -3.40 -25.60 -4.17
N PHE A 162 -4.27 -24.63 -4.39
CA PHE A 162 -4.05 -23.62 -5.41
C PHE A 162 -2.95 -22.64 -5.03
N MET A 163 -2.81 -22.31 -3.75
CA MET A 163 -1.68 -21.50 -3.27
C MET A 163 -0.33 -22.15 -3.58
N ASP A 164 -0.24 -23.49 -3.55
CA ASP A 164 0.98 -24.21 -3.93
C ASP A 164 1.41 -23.93 -5.39
N ILE A 165 0.45 -23.73 -6.32
CA ILE A 165 0.74 -23.34 -7.71
C ILE A 165 1.37 -21.94 -7.75
N TYR A 166 0.81 -20.98 -7.03
CA TYR A 166 1.34 -19.61 -6.95
C TYR A 166 2.73 -19.58 -6.30
N ASP A 167 2.94 -20.37 -5.25
CA ASP A 167 4.23 -20.50 -4.58
C ASP A 167 5.31 -21.02 -5.52
N LYS A 168 5.02 -22.10 -6.25
CA LYS A 168 5.95 -22.69 -7.22
C LYS A 168 6.22 -21.77 -8.40
N MET A 169 5.20 -21.09 -8.91
CA MET A 169 5.36 -20.09 -9.96
C MET A 169 6.31 -18.97 -9.50
N CYS A 170 6.08 -18.40 -8.33
CA CYS A 170 6.92 -17.33 -7.78
C CYS A 170 8.36 -17.79 -7.54
N PHE A 171 8.56 -19.01 -7.04
CA PHE A 171 9.90 -19.60 -6.89
C PHE A 171 10.63 -19.71 -8.23
N THR A 172 9.90 -20.04 -9.29
CA THR A 172 10.48 -20.30 -10.63
C THR A 172 10.77 -19.01 -11.38
N VAL A 173 9.93 -17.97 -11.19
CA VAL A 173 10.08 -16.68 -11.86
C VAL A 173 11.08 -15.79 -11.09
N SER A 174 12.19 -15.46 -11.75
CA SER A 174 13.14 -14.48 -11.21
C SER A 174 12.64 -13.06 -11.51
N SER A 175 12.58 -12.24 -10.47
CA SER A 175 12.28 -10.82 -10.65
C SER A 175 13.41 -10.07 -11.35
N ALA A 176 13.08 -9.01 -12.07
CA ALA A 176 14.06 -8.14 -12.69
C ALA A 176 15.09 -7.62 -11.67
N GLY A 177 16.38 -7.77 -11.98
CA GLY A 177 17.47 -7.39 -11.08
C GLY A 177 17.91 -8.46 -10.09
N GLY A 178 17.59 -9.76 -10.33
CA GLY A 178 18.07 -10.90 -9.53
C GLY A 178 17.50 -11.00 -8.13
N ARG A 179 16.42 -10.27 -7.81
CA ARG A 179 15.71 -10.37 -6.55
C ARG A 179 14.65 -11.47 -6.64
N ARG A 180 14.55 -12.32 -5.61
CA ARG A 180 13.46 -13.29 -5.51
C ARG A 180 12.12 -12.56 -5.46
N GLY A 181 11.10 -13.12 -6.10
CA GLY A 181 9.73 -12.63 -5.99
C GLY A 181 9.24 -12.68 -4.54
N ALA A 182 8.30 -11.82 -4.20
CA ALA A 182 7.65 -11.79 -2.89
C ALA A 182 6.14 -11.73 -3.08
N GLN A 183 5.41 -12.52 -2.29
CA GLN A 183 3.96 -12.64 -2.33
C GLN A 183 3.34 -12.47 -0.94
N MET A 184 2.12 -11.94 -0.90
CA MET A 184 1.23 -11.96 0.27
C MET A 184 0.01 -12.81 -0.07
N GLY A 185 -0.34 -13.74 0.81
CA GLY A 185 -1.61 -14.44 0.77
C GLY A 185 -2.50 -13.97 1.92
N THR A 186 -3.66 -13.40 1.61
CA THR A 186 -4.68 -13.05 2.61
C THR A 186 -5.81 -14.06 2.60
N PHE A 187 -6.46 -14.23 3.75
CA PHE A 187 -7.50 -15.22 3.95
C PHE A 187 -8.52 -14.74 4.99
N ASP A 188 -9.79 -14.79 4.66
CA ASP A 188 -10.86 -14.35 5.57
C ASP A 188 -10.94 -15.27 6.79
N VAL A 189 -11.00 -14.70 7.97
CA VAL A 189 -11.09 -15.44 9.25
C VAL A 189 -12.35 -16.27 9.38
N SER A 190 -13.37 -16.02 8.57
CA SER A 190 -14.62 -16.79 8.54
C SER A 190 -14.68 -17.88 7.45
N HIS A 191 -13.62 -18.02 6.65
CA HIS A 191 -13.60 -19.09 5.62
C HIS A 191 -13.58 -20.48 6.27
N PRO A 192 -14.29 -21.48 5.71
CA PRO A 192 -14.31 -22.84 6.26
C PRO A 192 -12.94 -23.48 6.43
N ASP A 193 -11.96 -23.17 5.55
CA ASP A 193 -10.61 -23.72 5.60
C ASP A 193 -9.61 -22.87 6.40
N VAL A 194 -10.07 -21.94 7.23
CA VAL A 194 -9.22 -21.01 7.98
C VAL A 194 -8.20 -21.73 8.88
N ARG A 195 -8.55 -22.89 9.45
CA ARG A 195 -7.63 -23.67 10.28
C ARG A 195 -6.44 -24.21 9.47
N ASP A 196 -6.68 -24.64 8.24
CA ASP A 196 -5.61 -25.11 7.34
C ASP A 196 -4.68 -23.97 6.94
N PHE A 197 -5.25 -22.79 6.70
CA PHE A 197 -4.46 -21.57 6.43
C PHE A 197 -3.58 -21.19 7.62
N ILE A 198 -4.10 -21.18 8.85
CA ILE A 198 -3.34 -20.87 10.07
C ILE A 198 -2.15 -21.82 10.24
N ARG A 199 -2.31 -23.08 9.87
CA ARG A 199 -1.30 -24.13 10.02
C ARG A 199 -0.38 -24.29 8.81
N ALA A 200 -0.61 -23.61 7.71
CA ALA A 200 0.05 -23.86 6.43
C ALA A 200 1.58 -23.81 6.49
N LYS A 201 2.16 -22.93 7.32
CA LYS A 201 3.62 -22.79 7.50
C LYS A 201 4.24 -23.78 8.50
N ARG A 202 3.41 -24.59 9.17
CA ARG A 202 3.91 -25.64 10.08
C ARG A 202 4.49 -26.83 9.32
N GLU A 203 4.06 -27.03 8.07
CA GLU A 203 4.67 -28.03 7.18
C GLU A 203 5.99 -27.46 6.65
N ASP A 204 7.09 -28.17 6.93
CA ASP A 204 8.41 -27.70 6.53
C ASP A 204 8.52 -27.52 5.02
N GLY A 205 8.92 -26.34 4.63
CA GLY A 205 9.14 -25.96 3.23
C GLY A 205 7.92 -25.54 2.43
N ARG A 206 6.70 -25.57 3.01
CA ARG A 206 5.48 -25.18 2.31
C ARG A 206 5.30 -23.66 2.28
N LEU A 207 4.81 -23.11 1.15
CA LEU A 207 4.47 -21.70 0.93
C LEU A 207 5.59 -20.71 1.30
N ARG A 208 6.85 -21.05 1.00
CA ARG A 208 8.03 -20.24 1.36
C ARG A 208 8.10 -18.89 0.64
N GLN A 209 7.40 -18.77 -0.49
CA GLN A 209 7.35 -17.53 -1.26
C GLN A 209 6.23 -16.59 -0.81
N PHE A 210 5.44 -17.00 0.18
CA PHE A 210 4.34 -16.23 0.74
C PHE A 210 4.67 -15.68 2.14
N ASN A 211 4.25 -14.44 2.39
CA ASN A 211 3.82 -13.99 3.70
C ASN A 211 2.31 -14.25 3.81
N LEU A 212 1.84 -14.69 4.96
CA LEU A 212 0.43 -15.04 5.19
C LEU A 212 -0.20 -14.10 6.20
N SER A 213 -1.40 -13.60 5.91
CA SER A 213 -2.17 -12.76 6.83
C SER A 213 -3.65 -13.08 6.80
N LEU A 214 -4.28 -13.09 7.98
CA LEU A 214 -5.72 -13.23 8.12
C LEU A 214 -6.41 -11.88 8.00
N LEU A 215 -7.55 -11.86 7.31
CA LEU A 215 -8.47 -10.74 7.30
C LEU A 215 -9.39 -10.87 8.51
N VAL A 216 -9.08 -10.12 9.56
CA VAL A 216 -9.80 -10.14 10.83
C VAL A 216 -10.86 -9.03 10.81
N THR A 217 -12.12 -9.41 11.08
CA THR A 217 -13.25 -8.48 11.13
C THR A 217 -13.54 -8.00 12.54
N ASP A 218 -14.22 -6.87 12.68
CA ASP A 218 -14.70 -6.37 13.97
C ASP A 218 -15.65 -7.38 14.64
N GLY A 219 -16.50 -8.04 13.84
CA GLY A 219 -17.39 -9.09 14.33
C GLY A 219 -16.64 -10.29 14.93
N PHE A 220 -15.53 -10.70 14.33
CA PHE A 220 -14.68 -11.75 14.90
C PHE A 220 -14.06 -11.30 16.23
N MET A 221 -13.53 -10.10 16.32
CA MET A 221 -12.96 -9.57 17.56
C MET A 221 -14.00 -9.50 18.68
N GLN A 222 -15.21 -9.06 18.37
CA GLN A 222 -16.31 -9.07 19.32
C GLN A 222 -16.65 -10.50 19.78
N ALA A 223 -16.66 -11.47 18.87
CA ALA A 223 -16.89 -12.87 19.22
C ALA A 223 -15.76 -13.43 20.12
N VAL A 224 -14.52 -13.02 19.91
CA VAL A 224 -13.39 -13.37 20.79
C VAL A 224 -13.56 -12.78 22.19
N GLU A 225 -13.93 -11.50 22.30
CA GLU A 225 -14.14 -10.81 23.58
C GLU A 225 -15.27 -11.46 24.40
N THR A 226 -16.37 -11.80 23.74
CA THR A 226 -17.54 -12.41 24.39
C THR A 226 -17.50 -13.94 24.49
N ASP A 227 -16.42 -14.55 24.02
CA ASP A 227 -16.25 -16.01 23.92
C ASP A 227 -17.44 -16.71 23.22
N ALA A 228 -17.89 -16.11 22.11
CA ALA A 228 -19.01 -16.60 21.32
C ALA A 228 -18.57 -17.64 20.27
N ASP A 229 -19.55 -18.34 19.73
CA ASP A 229 -19.34 -19.15 18.54
C ASP A 229 -19.14 -18.28 17.31
N TRP A 230 -18.18 -18.69 16.47
CA TRP A 230 -17.85 -18.02 15.22
C TRP A 230 -18.24 -18.88 14.03
N PRO A 231 -19.15 -18.42 13.16
CA PRO A 231 -19.57 -19.18 12.00
C PRO A 231 -18.48 -19.18 10.91
N LEU A 232 -18.28 -20.33 10.29
CA LEU A 232 -17.45 -20.48 9.12
C LEU A 232 -18.35 -20.53 7.89
N VAL A 233 -18.15 -19.59 6.97
CA VAL A 233 -19.08 -19.30 5.88
C VAL A 233 -18.40 -19.16 4.53
N PHE A 234 -19.16 -19.45 3.46
CA PHE A 234 -18.75 -19.16 2.09
C PHE A 234 -19.98 -18.74 1.27
N PRO A 235 -19.85 -17.86 0.25
CA PRO A 235 -20.95 -17.39 -0.58
C PRO A 235 -21.79 -18.52 -1.18
N LEU A 236 -23.09 -18.33 -1.13
CA LEU A 236 -24.08 -19.24 -1.68
C LEU A 236 -24.26 -18.95 -3.18
N SER A 237 -24.01 -19.94 -4.02
CA SER A 237 -24.26 -19.80 -5.46
C SER A 237 -25.75 -19.72 -5.77
N LEU A 238 -26.12 -19.03 -6.85
CA LEU A 238 -27.50 -18.97 -7.34
C LEU A 238 -28.10 -20.36 -7.60
N LYS A 239 -27.26 -21.35 -7.92
CA LYS A 239 -27.72 -22.74 -8.18
C LYS A 239 -28.11 -23.48 -6.89
N GLU A 240 -27.57 -23.04 -5.75
CA GLU A 240 -27.77 -23.65 -4.43
C GLU A 240 -28.79 -22.88 -3.58
N GLU A 241 -29.41 -21.81 -4.11
CA GLU A 241 -30.33 -20.94 -3.36
C GLU A 241 -31.48 -21.72 -2.76
N GLY A 242 -31.99 -22.73 -3.47
CA GLY A 242 -33.09 -23.60 -2.99
C GLY A 242 -32.70 -24.61 -1.92
N ASP A 243 -31.40 -24.77 -1.61
CA ASP A 243 -30.91 -25.75 -0.64
C ASP A 243 -30.91 -25.25 0.80
N VAL A 244 -31.16 -23.95 1.02
CA VAL A 244 -31.09 -23.29 2.33
C VAL A 244 -32.27 -22.35 2.55
N ASP A 245 -32.62 -22.13 3.81
CA ASP A 245 -33.54 -21.06 4.19
C ASP A 245 -32.75 -19.74 4.38
N LEU A 246 -32.97 -18.81 3.47
CA LEU A 246 -32.32 -17.50 3.49
C LEU A 246 -32.68 -16.64 4.72
N ALA A 247 -33.75 -16.94 5.41
CA ALA A 247 -34.19 -16.26 6.63
C ALA A 247 -33.62 -16.89 7.92
N ASP A 248 -33.08 -18.11 7.84
CA ASP A 248 -32.49 -18.80 8.97
C ASP A 248 -31.03 -18.43 9.19
N ALA A 249 -30.75 -17.67 10.25
CA ALA A 249 -29.40 -17.24 10.61
C ALA A 249 -28.44 -18.40 10.99
N GLU A 250 -28.97 -19.61 11.26
CA GLU A 250 -28.15 -20.80 11.47
C GLU A 250 -27.65 -21.41 10.15
N GLN A 251 -28.30 -21.08 9.03
CA GLN A 251 -27.95 -21.59 7.71
C GLN A 251 -27.26 -20.55 6.82
N VAL A 252 -27.63 -19.27 6.97
CA VAL A 252 -27.15 -18.19 6.10
C VAL A 252 -26.82 -16.94 6.89
N ILE A 253 -25.65 -16.35 6.56
CA ILE A 253 -25.23 -15.04 7.05
C ILE A 253 -25.02 -14.10 5.87
N TRP A 254 -25.58 -12.90 5.95
CA TRP A 254 -25.45 -11.86 4.96
C TRP A 254 -24.23 -10.98 5.26
N ARG A 255 -23.31 -10.84 4.29
CA ARG A 255 -22.10 -10.04 4.46
C ARG A 255 -21.60 -9.43 3.15
N GLU A 256 -20.73 -8.43 3.25
CA GLU A 256 -20.00 -7.93 2.09
C GLU A 256 -19.03 -8.99 1.56
N TRP A 257 -18.94 -9.08 0.23
CA TRP A 257 -18.06 -10.00 -0.46
C TRP A 257 -17.47 -9.34 -1.71
N PRO A 258 -16.20 -9.63 -2.07
CA PRO A 258 -15.53 -8.96 -3.20
C PRO A 258 -16.11 -9.29 -4.58
N GLN A 259 -16.84 -10.40 -4.69
CA GLN A 259 -17.51 -10.81 -5.92
C GLN A 259 -18.98 -11.06 -5.64
N THR A 260 -19.85 -10.54 -6.50
CA THR A 260 -21.31 -10.71 -6.39
C THR A 260 -21.89 -11.55 -7.52
N GLU A 261 -21.22 -11.60 -8.66
CA GLU A 261 -21.67 -12.37 -9.82
C GLU A 261 -21.71 -13.87 -9.51
N GLY A 262 -22.83 -14.48 -9.82
CA GLY A 262 -23.05 -15.92 -9.60
C GLY A 262 -23.51 -16.30 -8.19
N TYR A 263 -23.58 -15.34 -7.27
CA TYR A 263 -24.03 -15.52 -5.89
C TYR A 263 -25.39 -14.88 -5.61
N VAL A 264 -26.03 -15.30 -4.53
CA VAL A 264 -27.29 -14.70 -4.05
C VAL A 264 -26.98 -13.38 -3.37
N VAL A 265 -27.49 -12.29 -3.93
CA VAL A 265 -27.24 -10.90 -3.47
C VAL A 265 -28.54 -10.22 -3.10
N ARG A 266 -28.55 -9.49 -2.00
CA ARG A 266 -29.67 -8.69 -1.51
C ARG A 266 -29.59 -7.25 -2.04
N ASP A 267 -30.71 -6.52 -2.01
CA ASP A 267 -30.83 -5.14 -2.52
C ASP A 267 -29.84 -4.14 -1.89
N ASP A 268 -29.32 -4.43 -0.69
CA ASP A 268 -28.32 -3.61 0.00
C ASP A 268 -26.87 -3.97 -0.38
N GLY A 269 -26.68 -4.90 -1.33
CA GLY A 269 -25.37 -5.33 -1.83
C GLY A 269 -24.73 -6.46 -1.01
N LEU A 270 -25.38 -6.94 0.05
CA LEU A 270 -24.87 -8.05 0.85
C LEU A 270 -25.10 -9.40 0.16
N VAL A 271 -24.10 -10.26 0.25
CA VAL A 271 -24.10 -11.63 -0.31
C VAL A 271 -24.52 -12.62 0.76
N ALA A 272 -25.41 -13.54 0.39
CA ALA A 272 -25.78 -14.68 1.24
C ALA A 272 -24.59 -15.65 1.34
N CYS A 273 -24.15 -15.94 2.54
CA CYS A 273 -23.08 -16.90 2.80
C CYS A 273 -23.63 -18.08 3.59
N ARG A 274 -23.47 -19.28 3.05
CA ARG A 274 -23.87 -20.53 3.71
C ARG A 274 -22.94 -20.81 4.89
N VAL A 275 -23.53 -21.21 6.02
CA VAL A 275 -22.79 -21.67 7.21
C VAL A 275 -22.36 -23.13 7.03
N TYR A 276 -21.05 -23.37 7.03
CA TYR A 276 -20.45 -24.71 6.95
C TYR A 276 -20.20 -25.34 8.32
N GLY A 277 -20.12 -24.53 9.35
CA GLY A 277 -19.89 -24.96 10.71
C GLY A 277 -19.62 -23.78 11.62
N LYS A 278 -19.39 -24.06 12.89
CA LYS A 278 -19.07 -23.06 13.92
C LYS A 278 -17.87 -23.51 14.73
N VAL A 279 -17.08 -22.53 15.18
CA VAL A 279 -15.95 -22.73 16.10
C VAL A 279 -16.05 -21.73 17.24
N ARG A 280 -15.50 -22.06 18.41
CA ARG A 280 -15.36 -21.05 19.47
C ARG A 280 -14.36 -19.98 19.01
N ALA A 281 -14.77 -18.73 18.98
CA ALA A 281 -13.95 -17.64 18.49
C ALA A 281 -12.62 -17.52 19.26
N ARG A 282 -12.67 -17.66 20.59
CA ARG A 282 -11.47 -17.62 21.44
C ARG A 282 -10.52 -18.79 21.16
N HIS A 283 -11.04 -19.99 20.90
CA HIS A 283 -10.20 -21.13 20.51
C HIS A 283 -9.49 -20.88 19.18
N LEU A 284 -10.18 -20.29 18.19
CA LEU A 284 -9.57 -19.92 16.92
C LEU A 284 -8.50 -18.83 17.10
N TRP A 285 -8.78 -17.85 17.96
CA TRP A 285 -7.82 -16.81 18.32
C TRP A 285 -6.56 -17.37 18.97
N ASP A 286 -6.70 -18.27 19.93
CA ASP A 286 -5.57 -18.93 20.58
C ASP A 286 -4.71 -19.71 19.57
N MET A 287 -5.35 -20.38 18.61
CA MET A 287 -4.66 -21.09 17.52
C MET A 287 -3.84 -20.13 16.64
N ILE A 288 -4.39 -18.95 16.32
CA ILE A 288 -3.70 -17.89 15.60
C ILE A 288 -2.50 -17.42 16.41
N MET A 289 -2.68 -17.10 17.69
CA MET A 289 -1.63 -16.58 18.56
C MET A 289 -0.47 -17.58 18.71
N VAL A 290 -0.76 -18.85 18.94
CA VAL A 290 0.26 -19.91 19.03
C VAL A 290 1.04 -20.03 17.72
N SER A 291 0.35 -20.01 16.58
CA SER A 291 1.02 -20.10 15.29
C SER A 291 1.92 -18.89 15.02
N THR A 292 1.41 -17.68 15.30
CA THR A 292 2.17 -16.44 15.13
C THR A 292 3.38 -16.38 16.06
N TYR A 293 3.24 -16.87 17.30
CA TYR A 293 4.36 -16.94 18.25
C TYR A 293 5.47 -17.89 17.77
N ASP A 294 5.09 -19.09 17.32
CA ASP A 294 6.05 -20.13 16.94
C ASP A 294 6.70 -19.89 15.57
N TYR A 295 5.96 -19.33 14.61
CA TYR A 295 6.37 -19.25 13.19
C TYR A 295 6.40 -17.82 12.64
N ALA A 296 6.08 -16.80 13.44
CA ALA A 296 5.90 -15.41 13.02
C ALA A 296 4.77 -15.21 11.96
N GLU A 297 3.97 -16.22 11.70
CA GLU A 297 2.86 -16.23 10.74
C GLU A 297 1.72 -17.16 11.21
N PRO A 298 0.45 -16.87 10.83
CA PRO A 298 0.04 -15.74 10.02
C PRO A 298 0.07 -14.41 10.79
N GLY A 299 0.27 -13.31 10.05
CA GLY A 299 -0.07 -11.98 10.52
C GLY A 299 -1.60 -11.77 10.48
N PHE A 300 -2.06 -10.59 10.85
CA PHE A 300 -3.47 -10.23 10.71
C PHE A 300 -3.63 -8.79 10.21
N ILE A 301 -4.73 -8.57 9.51
CA ILE A 301 -5.15 -7.28 8.97
C ILE A 301 -6.54 -7.00 9.51
N LEU A 302 -6.72 -5.87 10.21
CA LEU A 302 -8.03 -5.42 10.69
C LEU A 302 -8.82 -4.84 9.51
N ILE A 303 -9.38 -5.72 8.69
CA ILE A 303 -9.86 -5.39 7.36
C ILE A 303 -11.03 -4.40 7.36
N ASP A 304 -11.90 -4.44 8.38
CA ASP A 304 -13.00 -3.50 8.50
C ASP A 304 -12.47 -2.08 8.77
N LYS A 305 -11.42 -1.95 9.59
CA LYS A 305 -10.76 -0.66 9.85
C LYS A 305 -10.04 -0.12 8.62
N VAL A 306 -9.40 -1.00 7.84
CA VAL A 306 -8.78 -0.63 6.56
C VAL A 306 -9.81 -0.05 5.59
N ASN A 307 -10.94 -0.73 5.41
CA ASN A 307 -12.01 -0.25 4.52
C ASN A 307 -12.73 0.99 5.05
N GLU A 308 -12.92 1.11 6.37
CA GLU A 308 -13.49 2.31 7.01
C GLU A 308 -12.63 3.55 6.73
N MET A 309 -11.30 3.41 6.82
CA MET A 309 -10.33 4.51 6.65
C MET A 309 -9.90 4.73 5.21
N ASN A 310 -10.30 3.87 4.28
CA ASN A 310 -9.94 3.99 2.87
C ASN A 310 -10.51 5.26 2.24
N ASN A 311 -9.67 6.08 1.63
CA ASN A 311 -10.07 7.31 0.97
C ASN A 311 -11.02 7.09 -0.22
N ASN A 312 -10.93 5.94 -0.89
CA ASN A 312 -11.80 5.53 -1.99
C ASN A 312 -12.92 4.58 -1.53
N TRP A 313 -13.42 4.78 -0.31
CA TRP A 313 -14.37 3.94 0.41
C TRP A 313 -15.64 3.58 -0.39
N TRP A 314 -16.06 4.41 -1.33
CA TRP A 314 -17.30 4.25 -2.10
C TRP A 314 -17.18 3.31 -3.31
N CYS A 315 -15.96 3.05 -3.79
CA CYS A 315 -15.71 2.28 -5.00
C CYS A 315 -14.66 1.18 -4.84
N GLU A 316 -14.09 1.01 -3.66
CA GLU A 316 -13.12 -0.03 -3.37
C GLU A 316 -13.56 -0.90 -2.20
N ASN A 317 -13.30 -2.20 -2.31
CA ASN A 317 -13.35 -3.15 -1.22
C ASN A 317 -11.95 -3.78 -1.11
N ILE A 318 -11.18 -3.34 -0.13
CA ILE A 318 -9.81 -3.82 0.07
C ILE A 318 -9.85 -5.16 0.79
N ARG A 319 -9.16 -6.17 0.21
CA ARG A 319 -9.12 -7.54 0.70
C ARG A 319 -7.70 -8.12 0.72
N ALA A 320 -6.70 -7.37 0.25
CA ALA A 320 -5.32 -7.80 0.22
C ALA A 320 -4.37 -6.63 0.43
N THR A 321 -3.13 -6.95 0.72
CA THR A 321 -2.03 -5.99 0.84
C THR A 321 -0.86 -6.43 -0.05
N ASN A 322 0.11 -5.54 -0.22
CA ASN A 322 1.42 -5.90 -0.75
C ASN A 322 2.15 -6.90 0.17
N PRO A 323 3.27 -7.52 -0.26
CA PRO A 323 3.97 -8.54 0.52
C PRO A 323 4.38 -8.15 1.94
N CYS A 324 4.70 -6.88 2.19
CA CYS A 324 5.11 -6.41 3.51
C CYS A 324 3.95 -5.91 4.40
N GLY A 325 2.74 -5.77 3.84
CA GLY A 325 1.53 -5.44 4.59
C GLY A 325 1.26 -3.94 4.80
N GLU A 326 2.17 -3.04 4.41
CA GLU A 326 2.02 -1.59 4.60
C GLU A 326 1.10 -0.93 3.57
N GLN A 327 0.74 -1.62 2.50
CA GLN A 327 -0.08 -1.11 1.41
C GLN A 327 -1.34 -1.97 1.20
N PRO A 328 -2.41 -1.73 1.94
CA PRO A 328 -3.73 -2.26 1.58
C PRO A 328 -4.18 -1.65 0.26
N LEU A 329 -4.46 -2.48 -0.73
CA LEU A 329 -4.75 -2.08 -2.10
C LEU A 329 -5.97 -2.81 -2.66
N PRO A 330 -6.75 -2.15 -3.53
CA PRO A 330 -7.83 -2.78 -4.27
C PRO A 330 -7.27 -3.71 -5.37
N PRO A 331 -8.14 -4.49 -6.04
CA PRO A 331 -7.74 -5.29 -7.19
C PRO A 331 -6.99 -4.46 -8.24
N TYR A 332 -5.86 -4.99 -8.73
CA TYR A 332 -4.92 -4.31 -9.63
C TYR A 332 -4.28 -3.04 -9.06
N GLY A 333 -4.49 -2.77 -7.80
CA GLY A 333 -3.90 -1.64 -7.12
C GLY A 333 -2.37 -1.71 -7.12
N ALA A 334 -1.76 -0.55 -7.28
CA ALA A 334 -0.32 -0.38 -7.20
C ALA A 334 -0.01 0.88 -6.41
N CYS A 335 1.11 0.86 -5.71
CA CYS A 335 1.58 2.03 -5.00
C CYS A 335 3.07 2.25 -5.25
N LEU A 336 3.41 3.49 -5.41
CA LEU A 336 4.79 3.94 -5.49
C LEU A 336 5.22 4.43 -4.11
N LEU A 337 6.39 4.00 -3.69
CA LEU A 337 6.91 4.24 -2.36
C LEU A 337 8.08 5.21 -2.37
N GLY A 338 8.22 5.94 -1.28
CA GLY A 338 9.37 6.76 -0.98
C GLY A 338 9.42 7.05 0.50
N SER A 339 10.61 7.28 1.04
CA SER A 339 10.79 7.55 2.47
C SER A 339 11.69 8.74 2.68
N VAL A 340 11.30 9.63 3.58
CA VAL A 340 12.12 10.76 4.00
C VAL A 340 13.03 10.31 5.12
N ASN A 341 14.34 10.50 4.97
CA ASN A 341 15.31 10.23 6.03
C ASN A 341 15.28 11.36 7.05
N LEU A 342 14.64 11.14 8.18
CA LEU A 342 14.48 12.16 9.22
C LEU A 342 15.80 12.64 9.83
N THR A 343 16.84 11.80 9.84
CA THR A 343 18.14 12.15 10.42
C THR A 343 18.80 13.33 9.74
N THR A 344 18.48 13.60 8.47
CA THR A 344 19.07 14.70 7.69
C THR A 344 18.62 16.08 8.14
N PHE A 345 17.55 16.17 8.93
CA PHE A 345 16.98 17.43 9.42
C PHE A 345 17.38 17.77 10.86
N VAL A 346 18.15 16.90 11.53
CA VAL A 346 18.65 17.20 12.87
C VAL A 346 19.85 18.13 12.77
N ARG A 347 19.77 19.23 13.53
CA ARG A 347 20.86 20.19 13.68
C ARG A 347 21.46 20.04 15.08
N GLU A 348 22.77 20.19 15.20
CA GLU A 348 23.54 20.03 16.44
C GLU A 348 23.19 18.72 17.21
N PRO A 349 23.26 17.53 16.54
CA PRO A 349 22.84 16.27 17.14
C PRO A 349 23.63 15.94 18.41
N PHE A 350 22.99 15.26 19.35
CA PHE A 350 23.53 14.79 20.63
C PHE A 350 23.92 15.92 21.62
N THR A 351 23.64 17.18 21.32
CA THR A 351 23.88 18.33 22.17
C THR A 351 22.61 18.83 22.84
N GLU A 352 22.73 19.70 23.85
CA GLU A 352 21.58 20.38 24.47
C GLU A 352 20.87 21.36 23.51
N ARG A 353 21.50 21.68 22.40
CA ARG A 353 20.95 22.54 21.33
C ARG A 353 20.41 21.74 20.14
N ALA A 354 20.33 20.43 20.28
CA ALA A 354 19.79 19.58 19.24
C ALA A 354 18.35 20.00 18.88
N ARG A 355 18.10 20.17 17.60
CA ARG A 355 16.80 20.63 17.08
C ARG A 355 16.52 20.01 15.71
N PHE A 356 15.24 19.94 15.37
CA PHE A 356 14.77 19.45 14.09
C PHE A 356 14.43 20.64 13.16
N ASP A 357 14.91 20.59 11.94
CA ASP A 357 14.67 21.62 10.92
C ASP A 357 13.35 21.36 10.21
N TRP A 358 12.26 21.85 10.77
CA TRP A 358 10.90 21.64 10.29
C TRP A 358 10.66 22.26 8.90
N GLU A 359 11.27 23.41 8.59
CA GLU A 359 11.04 24.08 7.32
C GLU A 359 11.70 23.33 6.16
N GLU A 360 12.94 22.89 6.32
CA GLU A 360 13.60 22.06 5.30
C GLU A 360 12.88 20.70 5.14
N TYR A 361 12.44 20.10 6.23
CA TYR A 361 11.65 18.87 6.20
C TYR A 361 10.37 19.01 5.38
N LYS A 362 9.57 20.03 5.65
CA LYS A 362 8.32 20.29 4.92
C LYS A 362 8.57 20.56 3.44
N GLU A 363 9.61 21.30 3.11
CA GLU A 363 9.97 21.58 1.71
C GLU A 363 10.43 20.33 0.96
N VAL A 364 11.20 19.46 1.61
CA VAL A 364 11.57 18.16 1.03
C VAL A 364 10.32 17.30 0.79
N VAL A 365 9.38 17.28 1.71
CA VAL A 365 8.10 16.58 1.54
C VAL A 365 7.33 17.09 0.33
N ARG A 366 7.23 18.42 0.13
CA ARG A 366 6.53 19.01 -1.02
C ARG A 366 7.17 18.62 -2.34
N VAL A 367 8.47 18.78 -2.45
CA VAL A 367 9.21 18.43 -3.69
C VAL A 367 9.12 16.92 -3.95
N PHE A 368 9.28 16.12 -2.91
CA PHE A 368 9.21 14.67 -3.02
C PHE A 368 7.81 14.16 -3.40
N THR A 369 6.75 14.81 -2.91
CA THR A 369 5.37 14.52 -3.33
C THR A 369 5.19 14.70 -4.84
N ARG A 370 5.70 15.78 -5.42
CA ARG A 370 5.69 15.97 -6.88
C ARG A 370 6.52 14.92 -7.60
N MET A 371 7.68 14.58 -7.07
CA MET A 371 8.55 13.54 -7.64
C MET A 371 7.81 12.19 -7.70
N LEU A 372 7.11 11.80 -6.63
CA LEU A 372 6.32 10.57 -6.58
C LEU A 372 5.12 10.62 -7.54
N ASP A 373 4.49 11.78 -7.72
CA ASP A 373 3.44 11.92 -8.73
C ASP A 373 3.98 11.68 -10.15
N ASN A 374 5.19 12.14 -10.44
CA ASN A 374 5.84 11.90 -11.73
C ASN A 374 6.21 10.41 -11.94
N VAL A 375 6.41 9.63 -10.88
CA VAL A 375 6.63 8.18 -11.00
C VAL A 375 5.42 7.47 -11.61
N VAL A 376 4.21 7.99 -11.41
CA VAL A 376 2.99 7.44 -12.03
C VAL A 376 3.09 7.41 -13.55
N GLU A 377 3.71 8.42 -14.15
CA GLU A 377 3.88 8.52 -15.63
C GLU A 377 4.91 7.52 -16.19
N VAL A 378 5.84 7.07 -15.37
CA VAL A 378 6.93 6.16 -15.76
C VAL A 378 6.85 4.80 -15.04
N ASN A 379 5.65 4.36 -14.69
CA ASN A 379 5.43 3.20 -13.84
C ASN A 379 5.95 1.87 -14.41
N GLY A 380 5.86 1.65 -15.72
CA GLY A 380 6.33 0.43 -16.38
C GLY A 380 5.60 -0.85 -15.94
N LEU A 381 4.39 -0.75 -15.42
CA LEU A 381 3.57 -1.91 -15.03
C LEU A 381 3.21 -2.76 -16.24
N PRO A 382 3.27 -4.10 -16.15
CA PRO A 382 3.10 -4.99 -17.31
C PRO A 382 1.65 -5.15 -17.76
N LEU A 383 0.67 -5.05 -16.84
CA LEU A 383 -0.74 -5.29 -17.15
C LEU A 383 -1.47 -3.97 -17.44
N GLU A 384 -2.39 -4.01 -18.40
CA GLU A 384 -3.22 -2.84 -18.74
C GLU A 384 -4.10 -2.41 -17.58
N GLU A 385 -4.70 -3.36 -16.88
CA GLU A 385 -5.54 -3.11 -15.70
C GLU A 385 -4.77 -2.40 -14.59
N GLN A 386 -3.51 -2.78 -14.36
CA GLN A 386 -2.63 -2.10 -13.40
C GLN A 386 -2.33 -0.66 -13.82
N ARG A 387 -2.02 -0.45 -15.12
CA ARG A 387 -1.77 0.90 -15.65
C ARG A 387 -3.00 1.78 -15.57
N ASN A 388 -4.17 1.26 -15.90
CA ASN A 388 -5.43 1.99 -15.81
C ASN A 388 -5.76 2.38 -14.37
N GLU A 389 -5.55 1.45 -13.43
CA GLU A 389 -5.81 1.67 -12.01
C GLU A 389 -4.89 2.74 -11.41
N ILE A 390 -3.59 2.67 -11.68
CA ILE A 390 -2.64 3.65 -11.15
C ILE A 390 -2.84 5.05 -11.76
N MET A 391 -3.17 5.13 -13.05
CA MET A 391 -3.43 6.41 -13.72
C MET A 391 -4.75 7.05 -13.27
N ARG A 392 -5.78 6.24 -12.99
CA ARG A 392 -7.08 6.72 -12.52
C ARG A 392 -7.01 7.31 -11.12
N LYS A 393 -6.25 6.71 -10.22
CA LYS A 393 -6.24 7.05 -8.78
C LYS A 393 -4.95 7.74 -8.32
N ARG A 394 -3.85 7.52 -9.00
CA ARG A 394 -2.53 8.14 -8.73
C ARG A 394 -2.08 8.00 -7.29
N ARG A 395 -2.29 6.82 -6.69
CA ARG A 395 -2.02 6.52 -5.28
C ARG A 395 -0.53 6.59 -4.96
N HIS A 396 -0.16 7.39 -3.96
CA HIS A 396 1.21 7.49 -3.43
C HIS A 396 1.36 6.74 -2.10
N GLY A 397 2.61 6.44 -1.75
CA GLY A 397 3.01 5.84 -0.47
C GLY A 397 4.29 6.47 0.07
N MET A 398 4.26 7.76 0.40
CA MET A 398 5.35 8.44 1.08
C MET A 398 5.35 8.10 2.57
N GLY A 399 6.52 7.79 3.10
CA GLY A 399 6.72 7.60 4.53
C GLY A 399 8.00 8.25 5.00
N PHE A 400 8.51 7.80 6.11
CA PHE A 400 9.81 8.23 6.65
C PHE A 400 10.57 7.03 7.22
N LEU A 401 11.86 7.20 7.36
CA LEU A 401 12.77 6.26 8.00
C LEU A 401 13.69 7.01 8.96
N GLY A 402 14.41 6.28 9.78
CA GLY A 402 15.35 6.87 10.70
C GLY A 402 14.70 7.53 11.92
N LEU A 403 13.45 7.19 12.27
CA LEU A 403 12.77 7.78 13.44
C LEU A 403 13.54 7.47 14.73
N GLY A 404 13.91 6.23 14.96
CA GLY A 404 14.66 5.83 16.16
C GLY A 404 16.00 6.56 16.25
N SER A 405 16.76 6.61 15.15
CA SER A 405 18.00 7.38 15.08
C SER A 405 17.78 8.87 15.36
N THR A 406 16.74 9.48 14.76
CA THR A 406 16.41 10.90 14.95
C THR A 406 16.06 11.22 16.40
N VAL A 407 15.24 10.40 17.04
CA VAL A 407 14.85 10.54 18.44
C VAL A 407 16.10 10.48 19.34
N THR A 408 17.03 9.55 19.05
CA THR A 408 18.30 9.45 19.77
C THR A 408 19.17 10.69 19.56
N MET A 409 19.29 11.18 18.31
CA MET A 409 20.06 12.40 17.98
C MET A 409 19.51 13.65 18.67
N LEU A 410 18.20 13.70 18.90
CA LEU A 410 17.51 14.76 19.63
C LEU A 410 17.52 14.57 21.16
N LYS A 411 18.17 13.51 21.65
CA LYS A 411 18.24 13.15 23.09
C LYS A 411 16.88 12.83 23.72
N MET A 412 15.92 12.38 22.93
CA MET A 412 14.63 11.89 23.42
C MET A 412 14.69 10.39 23.69
N LYS A 413 13.94 9.94 24.69
CA LYS A 413 13.76 8.50 24.93
C LYS A 413 12.67 7.97 23.97
N TYR A 414 13.00 6.94 23.18
CA TYR A 414 12.01 6.28 22.32
C TYR A 414 10.83 5.75 23.16
N GLY A 415 9.59 6.01 22.72
CA GLY A 415 8.37 5.65 23.44
C GLY A 415 8.00 6.58 24.61
N SER A 416 8.78 7.63 24.86
CA SER A 416 8.38 8.69 25.81
C SER A 416 7.25 9.56 25.22
N LYS A 417 6.54 10.26 26.07
CA LYS A 417 5.50 11.23 25.65
C LYS A 417 6.06 12.24 24.65
N GLU A 418 7.23 12.79 24.94
CA GLU A 418 7.92 13.75 24.07
C GLU A 418 8.20 13.17 22.68
N SER A 419 8.72 11.94 22.59
CA SER A 419 8.99 11.29 21.30
C SER A 419 7.71 10.93 20.54
N CYS A 420 6.62 10.63 21.25
CA CYS A 420 5.31 10.41 20.61
C CYS A 420 4.73 11.71 20.05
N GLU A 421 4.81 12.81 20.78
CA GLU A 421 4.37 14.14 20.33
C GLU A 421 5.21 14.63 19.14
N PHE A 422 6.53 14.39 19.16
CA PHE A 422 7.41 14.66 18.02
C PHE A 422 7.01 13.85 16.78
N THR A 423 6.74 12.56 16.95
CA THR A 423 6.34 11.67 15.84
C THR A 423 4.98 12.07 15.27
N GLU A 424 4.04 12.47 16.12
CA GLU A 424 2.75 13.01 15.68
C GLU A 424 2.94 14.27 14.83
N ALA A 425 3.82 15.19 15.26
CA ALA A 425 4.14 16.39 14.50
C ALA A 425 4.78 16.07 13.13
N ILE A 426 5.69 15.10 13.06
CA ILE A 426 6.27 14.59 11.80
C ILE A 426 5.17 14.10 10.86
N ALA A 427 4.27 13.24 11.34
CA ALA A 427 3.19 12.68 10.55
C ALA A 427 2.18 13.74 10.10
N ARG A 428 1.80 14.65 10.99
CA ARG A 428 0.88 15.77 10.69
C ARG A 428 1.46 16.69 9.62
N ASP A 429 2.70 17.12 9.76
CA ASP A 429 3.33 18.05 8.83
C ASP A 429 3.58 17.40 7.47
N MET A 430 3.89 16.09 7.44
CA MET A 430 3.94 15.32 6.19
C MET A 430 2.57 15.29 5.50
N ALA A 431 1.50 15.02 6.24
CA ALA A 431 0.16 14.97 5.68
C ALA A 431 -0.26 16.34 5.12
N VAL A 432 -0.12 17.40 5.90
CA VAL A 432 -0.53 18.75 5.48
C VAL A 432 0.28 19.20 4.25
N ALA A 433 1.62 19.12 4.30
CA ALA A 433 2.47 19.48 3.17
C ALA A 433 2.20 18.65 1.91
N GLY A 434 1.91 17.35 2.09
CA GLY A 434 1.55 16.44 1.00
C GLY A 434 0.22 16.81 0.35
N TRP A 435 -0.82 17.05 1.13
CA TRP A 435 -2.15 17.41 0.57
C TRP A 435 -2.18 18.83 0.01
N GLU A 436 -1.46 19.79 0.58
CA GLU A 436 -1.25 21.11 -0.04
C GLU A 436 -0.60 20.98 -1.43
N THR A 437 0.40 20.12 -1.55
CA THR A 437 1.05 19.83 -2.84
C THR A 437 0.10 19.10 -3.78
N GLY A 438 -0.72 18.18 -3.28
CA GLY A 438 -1.76 17.49 -4.04
C GLY A 438 -2.80 18.45 -4.62
N LEU A 439 -3.19 19.47 -3.87
CA LEU A 439 -4.06 20.55 -4.35
C LEU A 439 -3.36 21.38 -5.43
N ALA A 440 -2.14 21.83 -5.18
CA ALA A 440 -1.37 22.64 -6.14
C ALA A 440 -1.12 21.90 -7.46
N LEU A 441 -0.79 20.61 -7.39
CA LEU A 441 -0.63 19.75 -8.57
C LEU A 441 -1.95 19.57 -9.33
N ALA A 442 -3.07 19.41 -8.63
CA ALA A 442 -4.38 19.33 -9.25
C ALA A 442 -4.76 20.63 -9.97
N GLN A 443 -4.44 21.79 -9.40
CA GLN A 443 -4.64 23.09 -10.04
C GLN A 443 -3.76 23.28 -11.28
N GLU A 444 -2.54 22.74 -11.27
CA GLU A 444 -1.57 22.87 -12.37
C GLU A 444 -1.79 21.82 -13.48
N LYS A 445 -2.02 20.55 -13.11
CA LYS A 445 -2.01 19.39 -14.02
C LYS A 445 -3.35 18.67 -14.13
N GLY A 446 -4.37 19.13 -13.40
CA GLY A 446 -5.65 18.46 -13.22
C GLY A 446 -5.65 17.47 -12.03
N PRO A 447 -6.81 17.21 -11.42
CA PRO A 447 -6.95 16.22 -10.35
C PRO A 447 -6.77 14.79 -10.89
N ALA A 448 -6.68 13.81 -9.99
CA ALA A 448 -6.78 12.41 -10.38
C ALA A 448 -8.12 12.17 -11.10
N PRO A 449 -8.16 11.37 -12.18
CA PRO A 449 -9.39 11.18 -12.96
C PRO A 449 -10.62 10.79 -12.14
N ILE A 450 -10.45 9.93 -11.13
CA ILE A 450 -11.54 9.51 -10.23
C ILE A 450 -12.23 10.70 -9.52
N MET A 451 -11.53 11.81 -9.32
CA MET A 451 -12.09 13.00 -8.65
C MET A 451 -13.19 13.69 -9.46
N GLU A 452 -13.11 13.61 -10.78
CA GLU A 452 -14.05 14.20 -11.72
C GLU A 452 -15.14 13.21 -12.17
N GLU A 453 -14.99 11.92 -11.85
CA GLU A 453 -16.03 10.92 -12.13
C GLU A 453 -17.28 11.20 -11.28
N ARG A 454 -18.44 10.87 -11.85
CA ARG A 454 -19.72 10.95 -11.17
C ARG A 454 -20.17 9.57 -10.73
N PHE A 455 -20.65 9.49 -9.51
CA PHE A 455 -21.13 8.26 -8.89
C PHE A 455 -22.57 8.41 -8.45
N THR A 456 -23.39 7.42 -8.74
CA THR A 456 -24.77 7.37 -8.26
C THR A 456 -24.78 6.93 -6.80
N ILE A 457 -25.41 7.72 -5.93
CA ILE A 457 -25.52 7.41 -4.50
C ILE A 457 -26.37 6.17 -4.31
N THR A 458 -25.80 5.16 -3.64
CA THR A 458 -26.43 3.89 -3.36
C THR A 458 -26.87 3.80 -1.90
N ARG A 459 -27.70 2.81 -1.57
CA ARG A 459 -28.07 2.48 -0.20
C ARG A 459 -26.83 2.08 0.63
N GLU A 460 -25.90 1.37 0.01
CA GLU A 460 -24.62 0.98 0.63
C GLU A 460 -23.80 2.21 1.04
N MET A 461 -23.67 3.21 0.17
CA MET A 461 -22.94 4.44 0.48
C MET A 461 -23.55 5.17 1.68
N LEU A 462 -24.87 5.29 1.74
CA LEU A 462 -25.57 5.92 2.88
C LEU A 462 -25.44 5.08 4.17
N ARG A 463 -25.37 3.77 4.06
CA ARG A 463 -25.10 2.89 5.21
C ARG A 463 -23.70 3.08 5.75
N LYS A 464 -22.70 3.18 4.87
CA LYS A 464 -21.29 3.41 5.23
C LYS A 464 -21.03 4.82 5.77
N ARG A 465 -21.77 5.81 5.28
CA ARG A 465 -21.63 7.23 5.61
C ARG A 465 -23.00 7.87 5.90
N PRO A 466 -23.59 7.60 7.07
CA PRO A 466 -24.93 8.12 7.42
C PRO A 466 -25.02 9.64 7.41
N GLU A 467 -23.92 10.34 7.60
CA GLU A 467 -23.83 11.79 7.53
C GLU A 467 -24.20 12.35 6.16
N MET A 468 -24.03 11.61 5.08
CA MET A 468 -24.47 12.03 3.74
C MET A 468 -25.99 12.29 3.70
N ALA A 469 -26.78 11.43 4.36
CA ALA A 469 -28.22 11.63 4.45
C ALA A 469 -28.59 12.87 5.26
N LYS A 470 -27.83 13.19 6.31
CA LYS A 470 -28.00 14.41 7.11
C LYS A 470 -27.67 15.67 6.29
N ASP A 471 -26.72 15.58 5.38
CA ASP A 471 -26.34 16.65 4.45
C ASP A 471 -27.33 16.76 3.26
N GLY A 472 -28.38 15.95 3.23
CA GLY A 472 -29.45 16.02 2.24
C GLY A 472 -29.29 15.13 1.02
N TRP A 473 -28.25 14.30 0.97
CA TRP A 473 -28.03 13.35 -0.13
C TRP A 473 -29.05 12.19 -0.11
N LYS A 474 -29.51 11.81 -1.29
CA LYS A 474 -30.51 10.74 -1.46
C LYS A 474 -30.03 9.71 -2.48
N ILE A 475 -30.53 8.47 -2.33
CA ILE A 475 -30.29 7.38 -3.27
C ILE A 475 -30.70 7.84 -4.69
N GLY A 476 -29.85 7.53 -5.67
CA GLY A 476 -30.07 7.85 -7.08
C GLY A 476 -29.56 9.23 -7.52
N GLN A 477 -29.14 10.08 -6.59
CA GLN A 477 -28.48 11.35 -6.95
C GLN A 477 -27.05 11.11 -7.39
N GLU A 478 -26.54 11.99 -8.26
CA GLU A 478 -25.15 11.97 -8.73
C GLU A 478 -24.27 12.85 -7.84
N ILE A 479 -23.09 12.35 -7.50
CA ILE A 479 -22.08 13.04 -6.71
C ILE A 479 -20.69 12.85 -7.34
N GLU A 480 -19.86 13.89 -7.31
CA GLU A 480 -18.50 13.80 -7.85
C GLU A 480 -17.55 13.12 -6.88
N GLY A 481 -16.57 12.37 -7.42
CA GLY A 481 -15.57 11.66 -6.63
C GLY A 481 -14.79 12.55 -5.67
N LYS A 482 -14.47 13.78 -6.07
CA LYS A 482 -13.77 14.77 -5.21
C LYS A 482 -14.54 15.10 -3.92
N VAL A 483 -15.88 15.14 -3.97
CA VAL A 483 -16.71 15.39 -2.79
C VAL A 483 -16.73 14.17 -1.87
N LEU A 484 -16.91 12.97 -2.44
CA LEU A 484 -16.86 11.71 -1.70
C LEU A 484 -15.50 11.53 -1.01
N HIS A 485 -14.43 11.87 -1.71
CA HIS A 485 -13.06 11.78 -1.21
C HIS A 485 -12.78 12.79 -0.08
N ALA A 486 -13.01 14.07 -0.31
CA ALA A 486 -12.62 15.12 0.63
C ALA A 486 -13.54 15.21 1.84
N ARG A 487 -14.87 15.09 1.67
CA ARG A 487 -15.83 15.31 2.76
C ARG A 487 -16.23 14.04 3.51
N TYR A 488 -16.25 12.88 2.82
CA TYR A 488 -16.81 11.66 3.39
C TYR A 488 -15.79 10.54 3.63
N SER A 489 -14.51 10.75 3.32
CA SER A 489 -13.43 9.87 3.77
C SER A 489 -13.13 10.14 5.25
N ARG A 490 -13.03 9.09 6.05
CA ARG A 490 -12.69 9.20 7.48
C ARG A 490 -11.31 9.80 7.70
N TYR A 491 -10.34 9.44 6.86
CA TYR A 491 -9.01 10.02 6.91
C TYR A 491 -9.02 11.52 6.58
N MET A 492 -9.71 11.95 5.52
CA MET A 492 -9.79 13.36 5.16
C MET A 492 -10.56 14.19 6.21
N GLN A 493 -11.53 13.60 6.89
CA GLN A 493 -12.18 14.22 8.04
C GLN A 493 -11.20 14.48 9.20
N LYS A 494 -10.22 13.58 9.42
CA LYS A 494 -9.12 13.84 10.38
C LYS A 494 -8.19 14.95 9.88
N VAL A 495 -7.85 14.99 8.61
CA VAL A 495 -7.06 16.09 8.03
C VAL A 495 -7.79 17.43 8.22
N ALA A 496 -9.11 17.46 8.07
CA ALA A 496 -9.93 18.65 8.28
C ALA A 496 -9.88 19.20 9.73
N THR A 497 -9.53 18.38 10.72
CA THR A 497 -9.36 18.87 12.11
C THR A 497 -8.13 19.77 12.28
N VAL A 498 -7.15 19.66 11.42
CA VAL A 498 -5.90 20.45 11.45
C VAL A 498 -5.78 21.43 10.29
N ALA A 499 -6.44 21.16 9.16
CA ALA A 499 -6.40 21.98 7.95
C ALA A 499 -7.78 22.03 7.25
N PRO A 500 -8.81 22.63 7.87
CA PRO A 500 -10.17 22.60 7.35
C PRO A 500 -10.32 23.30 5.99
N GLU A 501 -9.66 24.43 5.79
CA GLU A 501 -9.71 25.18 4.53
C GLU A 501 -9.09 24.39 3.36
N LEU A 502 -8.00 23.66 3.63
CA LEU A 502 -7.37 22.79 2.64
C LEU A 502 -8.32 21.70 2.16
N VAL A 503 -9.01 21.05 3.10
CA VAL A 503 -9.96 19.98 2.76
C VAL A 503 -11.16 20.53 1.97
N GLU A 504 -11.65 21.72 2.29
CA GLU A 504 -12.71 22.38 1.51
C GLU A 504 -12.25 22.67 0.06
N GLN A 505 -11.04 23.20 -0.11
CA GLN A 505 -10.46 23.42 -1.44
C GLN A 505 -10.27 22.11 -2.21
N LEU A 506 -9.91 21.02 -1.54
CA LEU A 506 -9.81 19.68 -2.14
C LEU A 506 -11.20 19.14 -2.56
N ALA A 507 -12.27 19.48 -1.82
CA ALA A 507 -13.63 19.14 -2.22
C ALA A 507 -14.10 19.88 -3.49
N GLU A 508 -13.63 21.10 -3.70
CA GLU A 508 -13.94 21.93 -4.87
C GLU A 508 -13.12 21.54 -6.11
N THR A 509 -11.82 21.31 -5.94
CA THR A 509 -10.86 21.10 -7.03
C THR A 509 -10.63 19.61 -7.31
N GLY A 510 -10.61 18.78 -6.29
CA GLY A 510 -10.06 17.43 -6.30
C GLY A 510 -8.56 17.42 -6.02
N ALA A 511 -8.06 16.32 -5.45
CA ALA A 511 -6.63 16.12 -5.26
C ALA A 511 -5.98 15.47 -6.48
N ARG A 512 -4.68 15.68 -6.68
CA ARG A 512 -3.90 15.02 -7.74
C ARG A 512 -3.77 13.51 -7.53
N PHE A 513 -3.91 13.04 -6.31
CA PHE A 513 -3.80 11.62 -5.92
C PHE A 513 -4.81 11.29 -4.81
N THR A 514 -5.19 10.03 -4.68
CA THR A 514 -6.21 9.63 -3.69
C THR A 514 -5.62 9.28 -2.33
N HIS A 515 -4.36 8.85 -2.28
CA HIS A 515 -3.62 8.48 -1.07
C HIS A 515 -2.23 9.09 -1.12
N HIS A 516 -1.68 9.45 0.03
CA HIS A 516 -0.39 10.14 0.09
C HIS A 516 0.69 9.35 0.82
N SER A 517 0.38 8.75 1.97
CA SER A 517 1.40 8.24 2.88
C SER A 517 1.27 6.75 3.22
N SER A 518 2.42 6.14 3.50
CA SER A 518 2.55 4.78 4.01
C SER A 518 3.90 4.62 4.70
N ILE A 519 3.95 3.86 5.78
CA ILE A 519 5.21 3.55 6.48
C ILE A 519 5.71 2.19 6.01
N ALA A 520 6.67 2.23 5.08
CA ALA A 520 7.32 1.04 4.56
C ALA A 520 8.41 0.51 5.52
N PRO A 521 8.79 -0.78 5.42
CA PRO A 521 9.88 -1.35 6.23
C PRO A 521 11.24 -0.70 6.00
N THR A 522 11.50 -0.18 4.81
CA THR A 522 12.74 0.55 4.41
C THR A 522 14.05 -0.21 4.63
N GLY A 523 14.01 -1.54 4.81
CA GLY A 523 15.17 -2.35 5.23
C GLY A 523 16.43 -2.11 4.41
N THR A 524 16.36 -2.18 3.07
CA THR A 524 17.54 -2.00 2.22
C THR A 524 17.92 -0.54 2.00
N ILE A 525 16.95 0.36 1.85
CA ILE A 525 17.25 1.78 1.60
C ILE A 525 17.80 2.49 2.83
N SER A 526 17.39 2.09 4.04
CA SER A 526 17.95 2.65 5.27
C SER A 526 19.42 2.24 5.47
N LEU A 527 19.74 0.96 5.21
CA LEU A 527 21.10 0.45 5.27
C LEU A 527 22.04 1.09 4.25
N SER A 528 21.54 1.40 3.05
CA SER A 528 22.35 1.96 1.95
C SER A 528 22.28 3.49 1.90
N LEU A 529 21.21 4.03 1.30
CA LEU A 529 21.10 5.44 0.98
C LEU A 529 20.93 6.35 2.21
N ALA A 530 20.44 5.81 3.31
CA ALA A 530 20.34 6.51 4.59
C ALA A 530 21.51 6.22 5.56
N ASN A 531 22.63 5.71 5.04
CA ASN A 531 23.86 5.49 5.82
C ASN A 531 23.63 4.69 7.11
N ASN A 532 22.82 3.63 7.04
CA ASN A 532 22.49 2.76 8.17
C ASN A 532 21.68 3.45 9.28
N ALA A 533 20.80 4.39 8.92
CA ALA A 533 19.79 4.89 9.85
C ALA A 533 18.79 3.79 10.23
N SER A 534 18.07 3.96 11.34
CA SER A 534 17.04 2.99 11.76
C SER A 534 15.95 2.81 10.70
N ASN A 535 15.40 1.60 10.61
CA ASN A 535 14.37 1.25 9.63
C ASN A 535 13.03 1.87 10.03
N GLY A 536 12.31 2.45 9.07
CA GLY A 536 10.96 2.96 9.26
C GLY A 536 10.78 3.71 10.59
N ILE A 537 9.92 3.19 11.44
CA ILE A 537 9.62 3.72 12.77
C ILE A 537 10.24 2.91 13.92
N GLU A 538 11.12 1.95 13.61
CA GLU A 538 11.73 1.11 14.62
C GLU A 538 12.70 1.89 15.52
N PRO A 539 12.90 1.46 16.78
CA PRO A 539 13.94 2.04 17.63
C PRO A 539 15.33 1.75 17.06
N SER A 540 16.29 2.60 17.40
CA SER A 540 17.70 2.28 17.16
C SER A 540 18.18 1.19 18.12
N PHE A 541 18.92 0.21 17.59
CA PHE A 541 19.52 -0.86 18.38
C PHE A 541 20.97 -1.13 17.98
#